data_8dbf9a2f13a8444c9796441dfa6ea5b7
#
_entry.id   8dbf9a2f13a8444c9796441dfa6ea5b7
#
_cell.length_a   1.000
_cell.length_b   1.000
_cell.length_c   1.000
_cell.angle_alpha   90.00
_cell.angle_beta   90.00
_cell.angle_gamma   90.00
#
_symmetry.space_group_name_H-M   'P 1'
#
loop_
_entity.id
_entity.type
_entity.pdbx_description
1 polymer ?
#
loop_
_entity_poly.entity_id
_entity_poly.type
_entity_poly.pdbx_seq_one_letter_code
_entity_poly.pdbx_strand_id
1 'polypeptide(L)'
;MRRLLVSLFALSLMTSVVAPSFAQGPATVVPIKGAEGEATEDAAPEEPALTIGTKAPALDIEHWFSGEAPKQPIEFEKDKVYVVEFWATWCPPCVASMPHLADLQKQYADKVTIISVSDEDKETVEAFLDTPVRGMPGEETEETAEDAAEAEEKPKLTYRELTSVYQLTADPDASTSEDYMVASGQNGIPCSFIVGKSGYIEWIGHPMGIDDALARVVDDTWDRDAFLKEFKEQQMRELAMRKVQRALSSGDYEGAMALIEKLNKDKADPQLTMLAKRLKGVVMVQQFVNSIAEDEAAAAKELPGVLEQAAAMGPSMVNQIGAHIVELADTDQIDNPELLKAAADGVAATIDKDEPIPPLLDTAARLYHAAGDDKQALEHQRLALEVAKSPEWARQLPGEMLEEMTKFLKELEGKGDVKE
;
A
#
# COMPACT_ATOMS: atom_id res chain seq x y z
N MET A 1 12.91 12.79 -27.09
CA MET A 1 11.75 13.05 -26.23
C MET A 1 11.03 11.76 -25.79
N ARG A 2 11.51 10.56 -26.12
CA ARG A 2 10.92 9.25 -25.75
C ARG A 2 11.20 8.75 -24.30
N ARG A 3 12.09 9.38 -23.53
CA ARG A 3 12.59 8.85 -22.24
C ARG A 3 11.79 9.23 -20.96
N LEU A 4 10.71 10.01 -21.04
CA LEU A 4 10.06 10.60 -19.86
C LEU A 4 8.76 9.92 -19.39
N LEU A 5 8.21 8.95 -20.12
CA LEU A 5 6.91 8.34 -19.78
C LEU A 5 6.98 6.96 -19.10
N VAL A 6 8.14 6.31 -19.10
CA VAL A 6 8.30 4.94 -18.55
C VAL A 6 8.30 4.90 -17.00
N SER A 7 8.59 6.02 -16.34
CA SER A 7 8.71 6.06 -14.86
C SER A 7 7.41 6.04 -14.07
N LEU A 8 6.25 6.28 -14.68
CA LEU A 8 4.98 6.37 -13.96
C LEU A 8 4.26 5.02 -13.75
N PHE A 9 4.61 4.01 -14.54
CA PHE A 9 3.94 2.70 -14.49
C PHE A 9 4.38 1.81 -13.31
N ALA A 10 5.61 1.96 -12.84
CA ALA A 10 6.13 1.19 -11.69
C ALA A 10 5.34 1.44 -10.39
N LEU A 11 4.70 2.59 -10.23
CA LEU A 11 3.94 2.96 -9.03
C LEU A 11 2.54 2.32 -8.99
N SER A 12 1.92 2.09 -10.17
CA SER A 12 0.56 1.50 -10.25
C SER A 12 0.54 -0.02 -10.02
N LEU A 13 1.64 -0.71 -10.35
CA LEU A 13 1.76 -2.18 -10.16
C LEU A 13 1.88 -2.60 -8.70
N MET A 14 2.31 -1.71 -7.79
CA MET A 14 2.47 -2.02 -6.36
C MET A 14 1.17 -1.88 -5.54
N THR A 15 0.15 -1.18 -6.04
CA THR A 15 -1.10 -0.95 -5.29
C THR A 15 -2.10 -2.12 -5.34
N SER A 16 -1.90 -3.12 -6.21
CA SER A 16 -2.79 -4.27 -6.36
C SER A 16 -2.36 -5.51 -5.55
N VAL A 17 -1.52 -5.32 -4.51
CA VAL A 17 -1.10 -6.38 -3.60
C VAL A 17 -2.20 -6.61 -2.57
N VAL A 18 -3.21 -7.40 -2.93
CA VAL A 18 -4.18 -7.94 -1.96
C VAL A 18 -3.47 -8.92 -1.05
N ALA A 19 -3.22 -8.50 0.19
CA ALA A 19 -2.81 -9.39 1.27
C ALA A 19 -3.99 -10.29 1.66
N PRO A 20 -3.74 -11.56 2.09
CA PRO A 20 -4.80 -12.36 2.69
C PRO A 20 -5.33 -11.66 3.95
N SER A 21 -6.64 -11.67 4.06
CA SER A 21 -7.43 -11.04 5.10
C SER A 21 -7.03 -11.54 6.50
N PHE A 22 -6.15 -10.80 7.15
CA PHE A 22 -6.27 -10.47 8.55
C PHE A 22 -6.66 -8.99 8.58
N ALA A 23 -7.70 -8.65 9.33
CA ALA A 23 -8.39 -7.37 9.32
C ALA A 23 -7.50 -6.16 9.67
N GLN A 24 -6.65 -5.75 8.72
CA GLN A 24 -5.96 -4.47 8.71
C GLN A 24 -5.89 -4.07 7.23
N GLY A 25 -6.72 -3.10 6.85
CA GLY A 25 -6.58 -2.42 5.57
C GLY A 25 -5.16 -1.82 5.45
N PRO A 26 -4.66 -1.57 4.23
CA PRO A 26 -3.35 -0.95 4.06
C PRO A 26 -3.38 0.42 4.73
N ALA A 27 -2.73 0.52 5.90
CA ALA A 27 -2.54 1.79 6.57
C ALA A 27 -1.64 2.64 5.69
N THR A 28 -2.18 3.71 5.13
CA THR A 28 -1.41 4.68 4.37
C THR A 28 -0.58 5.49 5.35
N VAL A 29 0.70 5.16 5.46
CA VAL A 29 1.66 5.89 6.29
C VAL A 29 2.22 7.04 5.47
N VAL A 30 2.17 8.26 6.00
CA VAL A 30 2.70 9.47 5.34
C VAL A 30 4.11 9.73 5.88
N PRO A 31 5.14 9.91 5.01
CA PRO A 31 6.52 10.14 5.48
C PRO A 31 6.63 11.44 6.28
N ILE A 32 7.39 11.39 7.36
CA ILE A 32 7.72 12.60 8.16
C ILE A 32 8.79 13.45 7.47
N LYS A 33 8.65 14.77 7.59
CA LYS A 33 9.56 15.76 7.01
C LYS A 33 10.86 15.76 7.84
N GLY A 34 11.95 15.29 7.27
CA GLY A 34 13.27 15.27 7.94
C GLY A 34 13.97 13.90 7.96
N ALA A 35 13.34 12.82 7.52
CA ALA A 35 13.93 11.49 7.47
C ALA A 35 14.92 11.25 6.29
N GLU A 36 15.38 12.31 5.61
CA GLU A 36 16.42 12.23 4.57
C GLU A 36 17.83 12.21 5.20
N GLY A 37 18.11 11.22 6.04
CA GLY A 37 19.49 10.88 6.40
C GLY A 37 20.09 10.06 5.26
N GLU A 38 21.18 10.53 4.65
CA GLU A 38 22.02 9.75 3.73
C GLU A 38 22.53 8.49 4.43
N ALA A 39 21.79 7.38 4.26
CA ALA A 39 22.26 6.07 4.67
C ALA A 39 23.41 5.67 3.75
N THR A 40 24.62 5.62 4.28
CA THR A 40 25.81 5.08 3.61
C THR A 40 25.57 3.64 3.15
N GLU A 41 25.92 3.33 1.95
CA GLU A 41 25.50 2.20 1.10
C GLU A 41 25.88 0.79 1.60
N ASP A 42 26.68 0.63 2.69
CA ASP A 42 27.31 -0.66 3.04
C ASP A 42 27.31 -1.02 4.54
N ALA A 43 26.66 -0.26 5.40
CA ALA A 43 26.51 -0.66 6.79
C ALA A 43 25.37 -1.69 6.93
N ALA A 44 25.66 -2.82 7.57
CA ALA A 44 24.59 -3.68 8.09
C ALA A 44 23.64 -2.77 8.91
N PRO A 45 22.31 -2.92 8.78
CA PRO A 45 21.39 -2.08 9.54
C PRO A 45 21.74 -2.22 11.02
N GLU A 46 22.22 -1.14 11.65
CA GLU A 46 22.34 -1.08 13.09
C GLU A 46 20.94 -1.35 13.66
N GLU A 47 20.87 -2.18 14.70
CA GLU A 47 19.61 -2.38 15.40
C GLU A 47 19.12 -1.00 15.89
N PRO A 48 17.82 -0.65 15.71
CA PRO A 48 17.29 0.63 16.16
C PRO A 48 17.60 0.83 17.64
N ALA A 49 17.97 2.05 18.03
CA ALA A 49 18.27 2.37 19.40
C ALA A 49 17.05 2.18 20.33
N LEU A 50 15.84 2.40 19.80
CA LEU A 50 14.57 2.14 20.45
C LEU A 50 13.84 0.98 19.74
N THR A 51 13.44 -0.04 20.49
CA THR A 51 12.66 -1.16 19.98
C THR A 51 11.78 -1.75 21.09
N ILE A 52 10.97 -2.74 20.75
CA ILE A 52 10.17 -3.49 21.72
C ILE A 52 11.10 -4.13 22.76
N GLY A 53 10.77 -3.96 24.04
CA GLY A 53 11.59 -4.43 25.16
C GLY A 53 12.70 -3.45 25.59
N THR A 54 12.87 -2.31 24.94
CA THR A 54 13.74 -1.24 25.45
C THR A 54 12.96 -0.31 26.40
N LYS A 55 13.67 0.38 27.28
CA LYS A 55 13.04 1.37 28.15
C LYS A 55 12.55 2.55 27.32
N ALA A 56 11.31 2.96 27.54
CA ALA A 56 10.74 4.12 26.87
C ALA A 56 11.45 5.41 27.31
N PRO A 57 11.86 6.29 26.37
CA PRO A 57 12.35 7.62 26.71
C PRO A 57 11.28 8.44 27.43
N ALA A 58 11.69 9.33 28.33
CA ALA A 58 10.80 10.31 28.91
C ALA A 58 10.31 11.28 27.82
N LEU A 59 9.10 11.83 27.98
CA LEU A 59 8.56 12.79 27.01
C LEU A 59 8.89 14.22 27.48
N ASP A 60 9.46 15.02 26.60
CA ASP A 60 9.69 16.45 26.80
C ASP A 60 8.83 17.23 25.79
N ILE A 61 7.67 17.71 26.23
CA ILE A 61 6.62 18.24 25.36
C ILE A 61 6.35 19.72 25.69
N GLU A 62 6.44 20.57 24.68
CA GLU A 62 6.31 22.01 24.87
C GLU A 62 4.85 22.50 25.06
N HIS A 63 3.88 21.93 24.33
CA HIS A 63 2.51 22.45 24.30
C HIS A 63 1.45 21.36 24.56
N TRP A 64 0.48 21.72 25.40
CA TRP A 64 -0.64 20.85 25.81
C TRP A 64 -1.96 21.52 25.44
N PHE A 65 -2.86 20.80 24.76
CA PHE A 65 -4.15 21.32 24.31
C PHE A 65 -5.34 20.77 25.11
N SER A 66 -5.12 19.72 25.91
CA SER A 66 -6.14 19.11 26.77
C SER A 66 -5.58 18.84 28.17
N GLY A 67 -6.36 19.24 29.19
CA GLY A 67 -5.98 19.09 30.59
C GLY A 67 -4.88 20.07 31.07
N GLU A 68 -4.33 19.81 32.25
CA GLU A 68 -3.17 20.54 32.77
C GLU A 68 -1.88 19.85 32.33
N ALA A 69 -0.91 20.65 31.85
CA ALA A 69 0.41 20.14 31.51
C ALA A 69 1.07 19.50 32.75
N PRO A 70 1.49 18.25 32.66
CA PRO A 70 2.22 17.62 33.76
C PRO A 70 3.63 18.21 33.89
N LYS A 71 4.31 17.85 34.98
CA LYS A 71 5.70 18.24 35.15
C LYS A 71 6.56 17.60 34.06
N GLN A 72 7.36 18.41 33.40
CA GLN A 72 8.26 17.98 32.33
C GLN A 72 9.68 17.66 32.88
N PRO A 73 10.43 16.72 32.27
CA PRO A 73 9.94 15.72 31.34
C PRO A 73 8.99 14.70 32.02
N ILE A 74 8.11 14.08 31.22
CA ILE A 74 7.17 13.09 31.75
C ILE A 74 7.89 11.77 31.88
N GLU A 75 8.01 11.31 33.13
CA GLU A 75 8.43 9.96 33.47
C GLU A 75 7.19 9.05 33.54
N PHE A 76 7.26 7.88 32.91
CA PHE A 76 6.15 6.92 32.94
C PHE A 76 5.99 6.32 34.34
N GLU A 77 4.81 6.49 34.89
CA GLU A 77 4.49 5.97 36.24
C GLU A 77 4.43 4.44 36.20
N LYS A 78 4.99 3.83 37.25
CA LYS A 78 4.91 2.39 37.43
C LYS A 78 3.44 1.94 37.56
N ASP A 79 3.16 0.75 37.00
CA ASP A 79 1.85 0.11 37.03
C ASP A 79 0.77 0.83 36.18
N LYS A 80 1.15 1.85 35.40
CA LYS A 80 0.31 2.48 34.39
C LYS A 80 0.75 2.11 32.97
N VAL A 81 -0.20 2.09 32.06
CA VAL A 81 0.04 1.89 30.63
C VAL A 81 -0.12 3.22 29.90
N TYR A 82 0.76 3.50 28.97
CA TYR A 82 0.69 4.69 28.13
C TYR A 82 0.67 4.31 26.66
N VAL A 83 -0.01 5.12 25.87
CA VAL A 83 0.08 5.10 24.42
C VAL A 83 0.66 6.44 23.98
N VAL A 84 1.83 6.41 23.37
CA VAL A 84 2.43 7.60 22.73
C VAL A 84 2.18 7.48 21.24
N GLU A 85 1.43 8.41 20.66
CA GLU A 85 1.03 8.38 19.26
C GLU A 85 1.55 9.63 18.55
N PHE A 86 2.10 9.45 17.34
CA PHE A 86 2.63 10.52 16.52
C PHE A 86 1.70 10.80 15.34
N TRP A 87 1.36 12.09 15.16
CA TRP A 87 0.37 12.53 14.19
C TRP A 87 0.70 13.93 13.62
N ALA A 88 -0.07 14.38 12.60
CA ALA A 88 -0.05 15.75 12.12
C ALA A 88 -1.42 16.16 11.54
N THR A 89 -1.68 17.45 11.51
CA THR A 89 -2.95 18.01 10.98
C THR A 89 -3.15 17.72 9.49
N TRP A 90 -2.08 17.65 8.73
CA TRP A 90 -2.04 17.34 7.30
C TRP A 90 -2.06 15.85 6.97
N CYS A 91 -2.14 14.97 7.97
CA CYS A 91 -2.11 13.52 7.82
C CYS A 91 -3.54 12.93 7.87
N PRO A 92 -4.22 12.66 6.74
CA PRO A 92 -5.58 12.15 6.75
C PRO A 92 -5.78 10.85 7.53
N PRO A 93 -4.89 9.83 7.45
CA PRO A 93 -5.05 8.62 8.26
C PRO A 93 -4.87 8.86 9.76
N CYS A 94 -4.06 9.86 10.17
CA CYS A 94 -3.94 10.26 11.57
C CYS A 94 -5.27 10.84 12.07
N VAL A 95 -5.83 11.78 11.31
CA VAL A 95 -7.12 12.41 11.64
C VAL A 95 -8.24 11.35 11.71
N ALA A 96 -8.22 10.37 10.80
CA ALA A 96 -9.19 9.28 10.79
C ALA A 96 -9.07 8.35 12.01
N SER A 97 -7.91 8.26 12.66
CA SER A 97 -7.71 7.44 13.87
C SER A 97 -8.13 8.14 15.18
N MET A 98 -8.32 9.46 15.20
CA MET A 98 -8.66 10.22 16.41
C MET A 98 -9.93 9.74 17.13
N PRO A 99 -11.06 9.44 16.42
CA PRO A 99 -12.24 8.90 17.09
C PRO A 99 -11.96 7.57 17.80
N HIS A 100 -11.17 6.70 17.16
CA HIS A 100 -10.78 5.41 17.74
C HIS A 100 -9.93 5.58 18.99
N LEU A 101 -8.93 6.47 18.97
CA LEU A 101 -8.13 6.80 20.15
C LEU A 101 -8.97 7.38 21.29
N ALA A 102 -9.94 8.24 20.96
CA ALA A 102 -10.86 8.80 21.95
C ALA A 102 -11.73 7.72 22.59
N ASP A 103 -12.19 6.74 21.84
CA ASP A 103 -12.97 5.62 22.35
C ASP A 103 -12.12 4.66 23.18
N LEU A 104 -10.89 4.38 22.79
CA LEU A 104 -9.94 3.63 23.60
C LEU A 104 -9.64 4.31 24.94
N GLN A 105 -9.42 5.64 24.92
CA GLN A 105 -9.19 6.37 26.18
C GLN A 105 -10.40 6.27 27.12
N LYS A 106 -11.62 6.37 26.60
CA LYS A 106 -12.86 6.19 27.39
C LYS A 106 -12.98 4.76 27.93
N GLN A 107 -12.68 3.77 27.07
CA GLN A 107 -12.77 2.35 27.43
C GLN A 107 -11.82 1.99 28.58
N TYR A 108 -10.60 2.50 28.55
CA TYR A 108 -9.56 2.16 29.52
C TYR A 108 -9.39 3.20 30.64
N ALA A 109 -10.02 4.38 30.51
CA ALA A 109 -10.08 5.46 31.51
C ALA A 109 -8.81 5.56 32.38
N ASP A 110 -8.87 5.08 33.64
CA ASP A 110 -7.77 5.23 34.60
C ASP A 110 -6.60 4.26 34.40
N LYS A 111 -6.72 3.28 33.51
CA LYS A 111 -5.69 2.24 33.27
C LYS A 111 -4.69 2.65 32.19
N VAL A 112 -5.11 3.47 31.24
CA VAL A 112 -4.31 3.91 30.08
C VAL A 112 -4.33 5.41 30.01
N THR A 113 -3.21 6.00 29.65
CA THR A 113 -3.09 7.41 29.26
C THR A 113 -2.60 7.49 27.83
N ILE A 114 -3.41 8.06 26.93
CA ILE A 114 -3.04 8.30 25.54
C ILE A 114 -2.47 9.73 25.43
N ILE A 115 -1.29 9.85 24.84
CA ILE A 115 -0.58 11.11 24.56
C ILE A 115 -0.28 11.16 23.08
N SER A 116 -0.97 12.04 22.33
CA SER A 116 -0.75 12.25 20.91
C SER A 116 0.14 13.45 20.70
N VAL A 117 1.25 13.29 19.98
CA VAL A 117 2.31 14.27 19.80
C VAL A 117 2.41 14.65 18.33
N SER A 118 2.33 15.96 18.03
CA SER A 118 2.62 16.53 16.71
C SER A 118 3.92 17.33 16.78
N ASP A 119 4.71 17.33 15.71
CA ASP A 119 5.88 18.18 15.53
C ASP A 119 5.55 19.54 14.89
N GLU A 120 4.26 19.85 14.77
CA GLU A 120 3.80 21.12 14.23
C GLU A 120 3.78 22.23 15.29
N ASP A 121 3.84 23.49 14.83
CA ASP A 121 3.71 24.63 15.74
C ASP A 121 2.33 24.69 16.43
N LYS A 122 2.32 25.32 17.57
CA LYS A 122 1.14 25.45 18.43
C LYS A 122 -0.06 26.04 17.70
N GLU A 123 0.17 27.08 16.91
CA GLU A 123 -0.87 27.83 16.20
C GLU A 123 -1.53 26.97 15.13
N THR A 124 -0.76 26.14 14.43
CA THR A 124 -1.26 25.19 13.43
C THR A 124 -2.18 24.15 14.07
N VAL A 125 -1.74 23.54 15.18
CA VAL A 125 -2.55 22.54 15.89
C VAL A 125 -3.80 23.17 16.49
N GLU A 126 -3.71 24.35 17.12
CA GLU A 126 -4.88 25.07 17.66
C GLU A 126 -5.93 25.38 16.58
N ALA A 127 -5.49 25.86 15.42
CA ALA A 127 -6.39 26.15 14.31
C ALA A 127 -7.11 24.89 13.79
N PHE A 128 -6.40 23.76 13.71
CA PHE A 128 -7.00 22.48 13.35
C PHE A 128 -8.06 22.02 14.37
N LEU A 129 -7.75 22.12 15.66
CA LEU A 129 -8.63 21.65 16.73
C LEU A 129 -9.99 22.35 16.74
N ASP A 130 -10.07 23.59 16.28
CA ASP A 130 -11.31 24.37 16.22
C ASP A 130 -12.14 24.06 14.95
N THR A 131 -11.68 23.17 14.09
CA THR A 131 -12.43 22.73 12.91
C THR A 131 -13.42 21.61 13.24
N PRO A 132 -14.55 21.51 12.50
CA PRO A 132 -15.51 20.42 12.66
C PRO A 132 -14.92 19.07 12.28
N VAL A 133 -15.28 18.03 13.04
CA VAL A 133 -14.95 16.64 12.70
C VAL A 133 -15.62 16.26 11.39
N ARG A 134 -14.87 15.64 10.46
CA ARG A 134 -15.35 15.22 9.14
C ARG A 134 -15.58 13.71 9.11
N GLY A 135 -16.70 13.29 8.46
CA GLY A 135 -16.89 11.87 8.10
C GLY A 135 -17.26 10.96 9.27
N MET A 136 -17.93 11.44 10.31
CA MET A 136 -18.51 10.56 11.33
C MET A 136 -19.64 9.72 10.71
N PRO A 137 -19.72 8.40 11.01
CA PRO A 137 -20.82 7.55 10.59
C PRO A 137 -22.16 8.13 11.10
N GLY A 138 -23.01 8.60 10.20
CA GLY A 138 -24.30 9.23 10.50
C GLY A 138 -24.51 10.62 9.88
N GLU A 139 -23.53 11.20 9.23
CA GLU A 139 -23.66 12.49 8.50
C GLU A 139 -23.92 12.34 6.99
N GLU A 140 -24.17 11.15 6.47
CA GLU A 140 -24.71 11.00 5.10
C GLU A 140 -26.22 11.27 5.14
N THR A 141 -26.60 12.53 5.32
CA THR A 141 -27.89 12.98 4.82
C THR A 141 -27.67 13.51 3.41
N GLU A 142 -28.23 12.82 2.41
CA GLU A 142 -28.61 13.46 1.15
C GLU A 142 -29.62 14.56 1.51
N GLU A 143 -29.13 15.73 1.95
CA GLU A 143 -29.96 16.92 2.06
C GLU A 143 -30.41 17.31 0.66
N THR A 144 -31.64 16.94 0.32
CA THR A 144 -32.31 17.56 -0.81
C THR A 144 -32.44 19.05 -0.53
N ALA A 145 -32.29 19.86 -1.58
CA ALA A 145 -32.28 21.32 -1.47
C ALA A 145 -33.56 21.94 -0.85
N GLU A 146 -34.56 21.14 -0.48
CA GLU A 146 -35.81 21.55 0.17
C GLU A 146 -35.75 21.42 1.71
N ASP A 147 -34.86 20.59 2.29
CA ASP A 147 -34.74 20.40 3.74
C ASP A 147 -33.77 21.38 4.41
N ALA A 148 -33.02 22.15 3.62
CA ALA A 148 -32.02 23.11 4.11
C ALA A 148 -32.61 24.42 4.71
N ALA A 149 -33.92 24.61 4.69
CA ALA A 149 -34.55 25.87 5.06
C ALA A 149 -35.01 25.94 6.53
N GLU A 150 -35.05 24.86 7.30
CA GLU A 150 -35.57 24.83 8.69
C GLU A 150 -34.71 24.02 9.69
N ALA A 151 -33.54 23.54 9.30
CA ALA A 151 -32.64 22.86 10.24
C ALA A 151 -31.87 23.89 11.08
N GLU A 152 -32.21 24.03 12.34
CA GLU A 152 -31.31 24.66 13.33
C GLU A 152 -29.96 23.89 13.25
N GLU A 153 -28.88 24.57 12.79
CA GLU A 153 -27.53 23.97 12.75
C GLU A 153 -27.15 23.50 14.16
N LYS A 154 -27.25 22.21 14.41
CA LYS A 154 -26.65 21.64 15.62
C LYS A 154 -25.17 21.95 15.57
N PRO A 155 -24.57 22.45 16.67
CA PRO A 155 -23.13 22.70 16.68
C PRO A 155 -22.40 21.40 16.32
N LYS A 156 -21.64 21.44 15.23
CA LYS A 156 -20.85 20.30 14.78
C LYS A 156 -19.73 20.05 15.77
N LEU A 157 -19.56 18.78 16.20
CA LEU A 157 -18.47 18.39 17.09
C LEU A 157 -17.12 18.83 16.48
N THR A 158 -16.31 19.54 17.25
CA THR A 158 -14.96 19.93 16.83
C THR A 158 -13.92 18.86 17.19
N TYR A 159 -12.75 18.91 16.55
CA TYR A 159 -11.65 18.01 16.95
C TYR A 159 -11.20 18.29 18.38
N ARG A 160 -11.27 19.54 18.86
CA ARG A 160 -10.99 19.89 20.26
C ARG A 160 -11.90 19.14 21.24
N GLU A 161 -13.19 19.09 20.94
CA GLU A 161 -14.17 18.37 21.77
C GLU A 161 -13.95 16.86 21.69
N LEU A 162 -13.72 16.31 20.50
CA LEU A 162 -13.44 14.89 20.25
C LEU A 162 -12.23 14.41 21.05
N THR A 163 -11.12 15.16 20.96
CA THR A 163 -9.83 14.77 21.56
C THR A 163 -9.68 15.20 23.02
N SER A 164 -10.67 15.91 23.59
CA SER A 164 -10.63 16.38 24.99
C SER A 164 -10.49 15.26 26.03
N VAL A 165 -10.76 14.03 25.63
CA VAL A 165 -10.74 12.84 26.54
C VAL A 165 -9.33 12.25 26.70
N TYR A 166 -8.37 12.59 25.85
CA TYR A 166 -6.97 12.16 25.92
C TYR A 166 -6.01 13.37 25.80
N GLN A 167 -4.70 13.15 25.97
CA GLN A 167 -3.72 14.21 25.95
C GLN A 167 -3.28 14.48 24.51
N LEU A 168 -3.74 15.59 23.94
CA LEU A 168 -3.28 16.06 22.64
C LEU A 168 -2.23 17.18 22.85
N THR A 169 -1.09 17.04 22.14
CA THR A 169 0.10 17.87 22.40
C THR A 169 0.81 18.25 21.12
N ALA A 170 1.70 19.24 21.21
CA ALA A 170 2.66 19.57 20.18
C ALA A 170 4.05 19.80 20.76
N ASP A 171 5.06 19.36 20.01
CA ASP A 171 6.47 19.40 20.33
C ASP A 171 7.26 19.88 19.10
N PRO A 172 7.22 21.24 18.83
CA PRO A 172 7.78 21.82 17.60
C PRO A 172 9.28 21.66 17.42
N ASP A 173 10.03 21.42 18.50
CA ASP A 173 11.46 21.13 18.40
C ASP A 173 11.73 19.67 17.98
N ALA A 174 10.67 18.85 17.89
CA ALA A 174 10.67 17.45 17.47
C ALA A 174 11.52 16.51 18.34
N SER A 175 11.91 16.91 19.55
CA SER A 175 12.76 16.10 20.44
C SER A 175 12.13 14.76 20.76
N THR A 176 10.83 14.73 21.06
CA THR A 176 10.06 13.49 21.29
C THR A 176 9.99 12.61 20.04
N SER A 177 9.84 13.23 18.86
CA SER A 177 9.84 12.50 17.58
C SER A 177 11.21 11.88 17.29
N GLU A 178 12.31 12.56 17.60
CA GLU A 178 13.67 12.01 17.47
C GLU A 178 13.87 10.81 18.40
N ASP A 179 13.47 10.93 19.66
CA ASP A 179 13.64 9.88 20.68
C ASP A 179 12.78 8.63 20.41
N TYR A 180 11.63 8.76 19.74
CA TYR A 180 10.72 7.65 19.47
C TYR A 180 10.76 7.20 18.02
N MET A 181 10.39 8.07 17.08
CA MET A 181 10.22 7.73 15.67
C MET A 181 11.57 7.44 15.01
N VAL A 182 12.51 8.39 15.09
CA VAL A 182 13.83 8.22 14.48
C VAL A 182 14.61 7.10 15.17
N ALA A 183 14.66 7.09 16.50
CA ALA A 183 15.37 6.07 17.26
C ALA A 183 14.86 4.64 17.06
N SER A 184 13.56 4.48 16.69
CA SER A 184 12.96 3.17 16.38
C SER A 184 12.95 2.83 14.89
N GLY A 185 13.47 3.73 14.04
CA GLY A 185 13.46 3.54 12.58
C GLY A 185 12.07 3.68 11.95
N GLN A 186 11.10 4.28 12.67
CA GLN A 186 9.80 4.61 12.13
C GLN A 186 9.91 5.91 11.32
N ASN A 187 9.41 5.91 10.09
CA ASN A 187 9.56 7.02 9.15
C ASN A 187 8.24 7.55 8.60
N GLY A 188 7.13 7.20 9.25
CA GLY A 188 5.81 7.66 8.82
C GLY A 188 4.78 7.66 9.94
N ILE A 189 3.79 8.52 9.80
CA ILE A 189 2.65 8.69 10.70
C ILE A 189 1.34 8.23 10.01
N PRO A 190 0.33 7.78 10.82
CA PRO A 190 0.36 7.69 12.27
C PRO A 190 1.16 6.49 12.79
N CYS A 191 1.82 6.66 13.92
CA CYS A 191 2.55 5.60 14.59
C CYS A 191 2.32 5.69 16.10
N SER A 192 2.05 4.56 16.74
CA SER A 192 1.79 4.48 18.17
C SER A 192 2.77 3.51 18.86
N PHE A 193 3.12 3.85 20.07
CA PHE A 193 3.96 3.07 20.98
C PHE A 193 3.17 2.76 22.24
N ILE A 194 3.04 1.48 22.61
CA ILE A 194 2.52 1.12 23.93
C ILE A 194 3.69 1.05 24.89
N VAL A 195 3.68 1.88 25.92
CA VAL A 195 4.58 1.79 27.07
C VAL A 195 3.87 1.04 28.19
N GLY A 196 4.38 -0.13 28.53
CA GLY A 196 3.79 -0.99 29.53
C GLY A 196 4.04 -0.53 30.96
N LYS A 197 3.43 -1.23 31.92
CA LYS A 197 3.46 -0.96 33.38
C LYS A 197 4.86 -0.90 33.99
N SER A 198 5.86 -1.45 33.30
CA SER A 198 7.27 -1.44 33.70
C SER A 198 8.10 -0.31 33.08
N GLY A 199 7.46 0.55 32.23
CA GLY A 199 8.12 1.64 31.51
C GLY A 199 8.92 1.18 30.30
N TYR A 200 8.63 0.01 29.74
CA TYR A 200 9.27 -0.52 28.54
C TYR A 200 8.30 -0.49 27.36
N ILE A 201 8.85 -0.34 26.17
CA ILE A 201 8.08 -0.44 24.91
C ILE A 201 7.58 -1.88 24.76
N GLU A 202 6.26 -2.04 24.68
CA GLU A 202 5.60 -3.33 24.52
C GLU A 202 5.19 -3.58 23.06
N TRP A 203 4.82 -2.53 22.35
CA TRP A 203 4.29 -2.61 21.01
C TRP A 203 4.59 -1.32 20.23
N ILE A 204 4.80 -1.43 18.93
CA ILE A 204 4.95 -0.34 17.97
C ILE A 204 4.12 -0.66 16.74
N GLY A 205 3.31 0.30 16.26
CA GLY A 205 2.51 0.10 15.05
C GLY A 205 1.49 1.20 14.78
N HIS A 206 0.61 0.93 13.83
CA HIS A 206 -0.45 1.87 13.44
C HIS A 206 -1.59 1.87 14.49
N PRO A 207 -2.13 3.04 14.92
CA PRO A 207 -3.14 3.12 15.99
C PRO A 207 -4.39 2.28 15.75
N MET A 208 -4.81 2.07 14.49
CA MET A 208 -5.96 1.21 14.17
C MET A 208 -5.72 -0.29 14.42
N GLY A 209 -4.49 -0.70 14.73
CA GLY A 209 -4.13 -2.09 15.05
C GLY A 209 -3.77 -2.31 16.51
N ILE A 210 -4.02 -1.35 17.39
CA ILE A 210 -3.54 -1.35 18.78
C ILE A 210 -4.37 -2.21 19.73
N ASP A 211 -5.63 -2.50 19.40
CA ASP A 211 -6.67 -3.00 20.33
C ASP A 211 -6.26 -4.26 21.07
N ASP A 212 -5.86 -5.31 20.35
CA ASP A 212 -5.49 -6.59 20.97
C ASP A 212 -4.23 -6.46 21.84
N ALA A 213 -3.22 -5.73 21.33
CA ALA A 213 -1.98 -5.50 22.08
C ALA A 213 -2.25 -4.70 23.36
N LEU A 214 -3.02 -3.61 23.26
CA LEU A 214 -3.37 -2.76 24.40
C LEU A 214 -4.15 -3.54 25.47
N ALA A 215 -5.17 -4.30 25.04
CA ALA A 215 -5.95 -5.14 25.95
C ALA A 215 -5.06 -6.11 26.72
N ARG A 216 -4.18 -6.83 26.03
CA ARG A 216 -3.28 -7.81 26.66
C ARG A 216 -2.22 -7.18 27.55
N VAL A 217 -1.68 -6.00 27.19
CA VAL A 217 -0.74 -5.26 28.04
C VAL A 217 -1.42 -4.80 29.32
N VAL A 218 -2.66 -4.29 29.23
CA VAL A 218 -3.46 -3.87 30.39
C VAL A 218 -3.77 -5.06 31.31
N ASP A 219 -4.05 -6.23 30.72
CA ASP A 219 -4.46 -7.44 31.47
C ASP A 219 -3.26 -8.36 31.86
N ASP A 220 -2.02 -7.91 31.64
CA ASP A 220 -0.78 -8.67 31.94
C ASP A 220 -0.68 -10.03 31.22
N THR A 221 -1.30 -10.15 30.04
CA THR A 221 -1.30 -11.37 29.20
C THR A 221 -0.50 -11.21 27.91
N TRP A 222 0.20 -10.07 27.76
CA TRP A 222 1.00 -9.76 26.59
C TRP A 222 2.30 -10.56 26.54
N ASP A 223 2.56 -11.24 25.41
CA ASP A 223 3.84 -11.91 25.14
C ASP A 223 4.74 -11.02 24.29
N ARG A 224 5.54 -10.21 24.96
CA ARG A 224 6.49 -9.29 24.34
C ARG A 224 7.50 -10.00 23.43
N ASP A 225 8.02 -11.13 23.86
CA ASP A 225 9.09 -11.83 23.16
C ASP A 225 8.58 -12.43 21.84
N ALA A 226 7.37 -12.99 21.86
CA ALA A 226 6.72 -13.48 20.65
C ALA A 226 6.48 -12.33 19.67
N PHE A 227 5.96 -11.18 20.14
CA PHE A 227 5.70 -10.01 19.29
C PHE A 227 6.99 -9.37 18.78
N LEU A 228 8.02 -9.26 19.60
CA LEU A 228 9.34 -8.75 19.17
C LEU A 228 9.91 -9.54 17.99
N LYS A 229 9.75 -10.86 17.99
CA LYS A 229 10.18 -11.70 16.87
C LYS A 229 9.42 -11.36 15.60
N GLU A 230 8.09 -11.28 15.68
CA GLU A 230 7.22 -10.94 14.55
C GLU A 230 7.52 -9.52 14.02
N PHE A 231 7.70 -8.55 14.92
CA PHE A 231 8.03 -7.18 14.59
C PHE A 231 9.38 -7.06 13.85
N LYS A 232 10.42 -7.74 14.32
CA LYS A 232 11.73 -7.79 13.64
C LYS A 232 11.62 -8.42 12.23
N GLU A 233 10.87 -9.49 12.10
CA GLU A 233 10.62 -10.11 10.80
C GLU A 233 9.88 -9.17 9.85
N GLN A 234 8.89 -8.43 10.34
CA GLN A 234 8.18 -7.43 9.54
C GLN A 234 9.11 -6.29 9.12
N GLN A 235 9.89 -5.72 10.04
CA GLN A 235 10.87 -4.64 9.71
C GLN A 235 11.89 -5.11 8.66
N MET A 236 12.38 -6.33 8.78
CA MET A 236 13.31 -6.89 7.77
C MET A 236 12.64 -7.01 6.40
N ARG A 237 11.36 -7.42 6.34
CA ARG A 237 10.60 -7.48 5.09
C ARG A 237 10.43 -6.11 4.45
N GLU A 238 10.05 -5.11 5.24
CA GLU A 238 9.88 -3.73 4.78
C GLU A 238 11.18 -3.11 4.27
N LEU A 239 12.28 -3.30 5.00
CA LEU A 239 13.60 -2.83 4.57
C LEU A 239 14.03 -3.47 3.25
N ALA A 240 13.80 -4.76 3.11
CA ALA A 240 14.13 -5.48 1.89
C ALA A 240 13.27 -5.02 0.71
N MET A 241 11.97 -4.77 0.93
CA MET A 241 11.08 -4.19 -0.07
C MET A 241 11.57 -2.81 -0.54
N ARG A 242 11.93 -1.92 0.39
CA ARG A 242 12.49 -0.60 0.04
C ARG A 242 13.79 -0.71 -0.77
N LYS A 243 14.68 -1.64 -0.42
CA LYS A 243 15.92 -1.87 -1.19
C LYS A 243 15.62 -2.39 -2.60
N VAL A 244 14.70 -3.35 -2.74
CA VAL A 244 14.26 -3.84 -4.06
C VAL A 244 13.65 -2.73 -4.88
N GLN A 245 12.77 -1.92 -4.29
CA GLN A 245 12.14 -0.79 -4.98
C GLN A 245 13.18 0.26 -5.45
N ARG A 246 14.17 0.57 -4.61
CA ARG A 246 15.27 1.48 -4.98
C ARG A 246 16.09 0.91 -6.14
N ALA A 247 16.47 -0.36 -6.08
CA ALA A 247 17.19 -1.02 -7.16
C ALA A 247 16.40 -1.00 -8.48
N LEU A 248 15.08 -1.27 -8.44
CA LEU A 248 14.19 -1.16 -9.59
C LEU A 248 14.14 0.27 -10.15
N SER A 249 13.99 1.29 -9.30
CA SER A 249 13.91 2.67 -9.74
C SER A 249 15.22 3.21 -10.33
N SER A 250 16.36 2.64 -9.93
CA SER A 250 17.68 2.94 -10.52
C SER A 250 18.01 2.09 -11.77
N GLY A 251 17.16 1.11 -12.13
CA GLY A 251 17.41 0.18 -13.23
C GLY A 251 18.41 -0.94 -12.89
N ASP A 252 18.77 -1.11 -11.62
CA ASP A 252 19.63 -2.19 -11.15
C ASP A 252 18.80 -3.48 -10.94
N TYR A 253 18.46 -4.14 -12.04
CA TYR A 253 17.67 -5.37 -12.01
C TYR A 253 18.43 -6.57 -11.43
N GLU A 254 19.75 -6.62 -11.62
CA GLU A 254 20.60 -7.67 -11.04
C GLU A 254 20.66 -7.53 -9.52
N GLY A 255 20.88 -6.32 -9.01
CA GLY A 255 20.82 -6.03 -7.58
C GLY A 255 19.45 -6.33 -6.97
N ALA A 256 18.37 -5.95 -7.65
CA ALA A 256 17.00 -6.29 -7.22
C ALA A 256 16.80 -7.80 -7.09
N MET A 257 17.22 -8.58 -8.10
CA MET A 257 17.12 -10.05 -8.09
C MET A 257 17.96 -10.67 -6.96
N ALA A 258 19.18 -10.18 -6.75
CA ALA A 258 20.05 -10.66 -5.66
C ALA A 258 19.43 -10.40 -4.27
N LEU A 259 18.82 -9.24 -4.08
CA LEU A 259 18.08 -8.90 -2.85
C LEU A 259 16.89 -9.83 -2.62
N ILE A 260 16.10 -10.11 -3.67
CA ILE A 260 14.96 -11.03 -3.61
C ILE A 260 15.41 -12.47 -3.29
N GLU A 261 16.52 -12.91 -3.85
CA GLU A 261 17.07 -14.23 -3.54
C GLU A 261 17.58 -14.35 -2.11
N LYS A 262 18.15 -13.26 -1.57
CA LYS A 262 18.55 -13.19 -0.17
C LYS A 262 17.35 -13.27 0.77
N LEU A 263 16.23 -12.61 0.44
CA LEU A 263 14.96 -12.71 1.16
C LEU A 263 14.42 -14.15 1.19
N ASN A 264 14.57 -14.87 0.11
CA ASN A 264 14.05 -16.24 -0.04
C ASN A 264 15.02 -17.34 0.42
N LYS A 265 16.12 -16.98 1.10
CA LYS A 265 17.09 -17.98 1.59
C LYS A 265 16.46 -18.97 2.57
N ASP A 266 15.57 -18.48 3.43
CA ASP A 266 14.81 -19.33 4.34
C ASP A 266 13.49 -19.76 3.68
N LYS A 267 13.56 -20.83 2.88
CA LYS A 267 12.40 -21.41 2.19
C LYS A 267 11.36 -22.02 3.14
N ALA A 268 11.58 -21.98 4.44
CA ALA A 268 10.67 -22.50 5.45
C ALA A 268 9.47 -21.55 5.68
N ASP A 269 9.58 -20.26 5.31
CA ASP A 269 8.47 -19.32 5.38
C ASP A 269 7.70 -19.26 4.03
N PRO A 270 6.45 -19.78 3.97
CA PRO A 270 5.64 -19.74 2.76
C PRO A 270 5.29 -18.32 2.31
N GLN A 271 5.15 -17.37 3.25
CA GLN A 271 4.82 -15.98 2.95
C GLN A 271 5.99 -15.27 2.27
N LEU A 272 7.21 -15.46 2.78
CA LEU A 272 8.43 -14.93 2.15
C LEU A 272 8.68 -15.57 0.77
N THR A 273 8.41 -16.85 0.62
CA THR A 273 8.53 -17.54 -0.67
C THR A 273 7.56 -16.97 -1.69
N MET A 274 6.29 -16.73 -1.30
CA MET A 274 5.29 -16.13 -2.17
C MET A 274 5.64 -14.67 -2.52
N LEU A 275 6.10 -13.90 -1.54
CA LEU A 275 6.56 -12.52 -1.75
C LEU A 275 7.73 -12.47 -2.73
N ALA A 276 8.76 -13.31 -2.53
CA ALA A 276 9.91 -13.37 -3.43
C ALA A 276 9.52 -13.77 -4.86
N LYS A 277 8.59 -14.73 -5.03
CA LYS A 277 8.04 -15.11 -6.34
C LYS A 277 7.37 -13.90 -7.02
N ARG A 278 6.54 -13.16 -6.29
CA ARG A 278 5.85 -11.97 -6.81
C ARG A 278 6.84 -10.87 -7.20
N LEU A 279 7.82 -10.58 -6.35
CA LEU A 279 8.84 -9.57 -6.63
C LEU A 279 9.70 -9.92 -7.85
N LYS A 280 10.07 -11.19 -8.01
CA LYS A 280 10.76 -11.66 -9.23
C LYS A 280 9.95 -11.37 -10.49
N GLY A 281 8.63 -11.60 -10.43
CA GLY A 281 7.72 -11.25 -11.52
C GLY A 281 7.75 -9.75 -11.86
N VAL A 282 7.68 -8.89 -10.85
CA VAL A 282 7.75 -7.43 -11.05
C VAL A 282 9.07 -7.00 -11.71
N VAL A 283 10.20 -7.51 -11.21
CA VAL A 283 11.53 -7.24 -11.81
C VAL A 283 11.58 -7.68 -13.27
N MET A 284 11.11 -8.89 -13.56
CA MET A 284 11.11 -9.45 -14.91
C MET A 284 10.26 -8.62 -15.88
N VAL A 285 9.04 -8.23 -15.47
CA VAL A 285 8.17 -7.37 -16.27
C VAL A 285 8.83 -6.02 -16.53
N GLN A 286 9.36 -5.38 -15.50
CA GLN A 286 9.99 -4.07 -15.64
C GLN A 286 11.23 -4.11 -16.53
N GLN A 287 12.06 -5.15 -16.39
CA GLN A 287 13.23 -5.35 -17.25
C GLN A 287 12.83 -5.54 -18.71
N PHE A 288 11.80 -6.37 -18.95
CA PHE A 288 11.30 -6.61 -20.30
C PHE A 288 10.68 -5.36 -20.92
N VAL A 289 9.88 -4.59 -20.16
CA VAL A 289 9.33 -3.31 -20.62
C VAL A 289 10.42 -2.33 -21.06
N ASN A 290 11.50 -2.27 -20.30
CA ASN A 290 12.63 -1.41 -20.68
C ASN A 290 13.36 -1.93 -21.94
N SER A 291 13.49 -3.26 -22.11
CA SER A 291 14.08 -3.82 -23.31
C SER A 291 13.28 -3.51 -24.58
N ILE A 292 11.94 -3.47 -24.50
CA ILE A 292 11.07 -3.00 -25.58
C ILE A 292 11.43 -1.56 -25.99
N ALA A 293 11.60 -0.66 -25.02
CA ALA A 293 11.90 0.74 -25.28
C ALA A 293 13.30 0.95 -25.89
N GLU A 294 14.24 0.01 -25.67
CA GLU A 294 15.60 0.04 -26.21
C GLU A 294 15.67 -0.56 -27.61
N ASP A 295 15.11 -1.74 -27.82
CA ASP A 295 15.14 -2.47 -29.11
C ASP A 295 13.96 -3.45 -29.21
N GLU A 296 12.90 -3.06 -29.92
CA GLU A 296 11.68 -3.88 -30.14
C GLU A 296 11.99 -5.22 -30.83
N ALA A 297 12.98 -5.27 -31.73
CA ALA A 297 13.34 -6.49 -32.45
C ALA A 297 14.12 -7.48 -31.55
N ALA A 298 14.92 -6.97 -30.61
CA ALA A 298 15.55 -7.80 -29.59
C ALA A 298 14.48 -8.32 -28.59
N ALA A 299 13.60 -7.43 -28.12
CA ALA A 299 12.50 -7.79 -27.21
C ALA A 299 11.58 -8.87 -27.83
N ALA A 300 11.30 -8.82 -29.13
CA ALA A 300 10.51 -9.84 -29.83
C ALA A 300 11.13 -11.24 -29.71
N LYS A 301 12.46 -11.35 -29.69
CA LYS A 301 13.18 -12.62 -29.54
C LYS A 301 13.22 -13.12 -28.10
N GLU A 302 13.24 -12.21 -27.15
CA GLU A 302 13.26 -12.53 -25.71
C GLU A 302 11.87 -12.90 -25.16
N LEU A 303 10.82 -12.33 -25.73
CA LEU A 303 9.45 -12.43 -25.27
C LEU A 303 8.96 -13.87 -25.01
N PRO A 304 9.23 -14.87 -25.86
CA PRO A 304 8.80 -16.25 -25.60
C PRO A 304 9.35 -16.79 -24.27
N GLY A 305 10.61 -16.53 -23.95
CA GLY A 305 11.23 -16.93 -22.69
C GLY A 305 10.67 -16.19 -21.48
N VAL A 306 10.32 -14.90 -21.65
CA VAL A 306 9.67 -14.09 -20.63
C VAL A 306 8.25 -14.60 -20.35
N LEU A 307 7.47 -14.93 -21.38
CA LEU A 307 6.11 -15.47 -21.23
C LEU A 307 6.11 -16.87 -20.61
N GLU A 308 7.09 -17.72 -20.92
CA GLU A 308 7.26 -19.03 -20.27
C GLU A 308 7.49 -18.87 -18.76
N GLN A 309 8.38 -17.96 -18.36
CA GLN A 309 8.62 -17.66 -16.95
C GLN A 309 7.38 -17.03 -16.28
N ALA A 310 6.67 -16.16 -16.97
CA ALA A 310 5.43 -15.55 -16.50
C ALA A 310 4.33 -16.60 -16.29
N ALA A 311 4.17 -17.54 -17.20
CA ALA A 311 3.21 -18.64 -17.10
C ALA A 311 3.48 -19.52 -15.88
N ALA A 312 4.75 -19.81 -15.56
CA ALA A 312 5.13 -20.52 -14.34
C ALA A 312 4.77 -19.74 -13.05
N MET A 313 4.60 -18.42 -13.13
CA MET A 313 4.13 -17.57 -12.01
C MET A 313 2.61 -17.49 -11.91
N GLY A 314 1.92 -17.71 -13.02
CA GLY A 314 0.46 -17.75 -13.13
C GLY A 314 -0.09 -16.87 -14.26
N PRO A 315 -1.36 -17.10 -14.65
CA PRO A 315 -1.97 -16.43 -15.81
C PRO A 315 -2.06 -14.90 -15.67
N SER A 316 -2.18 -14.40 -14.44
CA SER A 316 -2.20 -12.95 -14.18
C SER A 316 -0.91 -12.26 -14.62
N MET A 317 0.25 -12.91 -14.48
CA MET A 317 1.53 -12.33 -14.90
C MET A 317 1.64 -12.27 -16.43
N VAL A 318 1.20 -13.31 -17.13
CA VAL A 318 1.12 -13.33 -18.60
C VAL A 318 0.21 -12.21 -19.08
N ASN A 319 -0.96 -12.07 -18.45
CA ASN A 319 -1.92 -11.02 -18.78
C ASN A 319 -1.35 -9.61 -18.59
N GLN A 320 -0.58 -9.37 -17.53
CA GLN A 320 0.06 -8.06 -17.29
C GLN A 320 1.05 -7.71 -18.40
N ILE A 321 1.89 -8.66 -18.82
CA ILE A 321 2.85 -8.43 -19.91
C ILE A 321 2.10 -8.15 -21.21
N GLY A 322 1.11 -8.97 -21.56
CA GLY A 322 0.32 -8.81 -22.77
C GLY A 322 -0.44 -7.49 -22.80
N ALA A 323 -1.11 -7.13 -21.71
CA ALA A 323 -1.87 -5.88 -21.59
C ALA A 323 -0.97 -4.64 -21.72
N HIS A 324 0.25 -4.69 -21.18
CA HIS A 324 1.19 -3.59 -21.34
C HIS A 324 1.67 -3.44 -22.78
N ILE A 325 1.90 -4.54 -23.51
CA ILE A 325 2.24 -4.50 -24.95
C ILE A 325 1.06 -3.92 -25.75
N VAL A 326 -0.21 -4.27 -25.39
CA VAL A 326 -1.41 -3.66 -25.98
C VAL A 326 -1.41 -2.15 -25.77
N GLU A 327 -1.19 -1.70 -24.54
CA GLU A 327 -1.15 -0.28 -24.18
C GLU A 327 -0.08 0.51 -24.98
N LEU A 328 1.11 -0.09 -25.14
CA LEU A 328 2.17 0.51 -25.95
C LEU A 328 1.78 0.59 -27.43
N ALA A 329 1.09 -0.41 -27.97
CA ALA A 329 0.61 -0.43 -29.35
C ALA A 329 -0.53 0.59 -29.56
N ASP A 330 -1.51 0.64 -28.66
CA ASP A 330 -2.64 1.57 -28.73
C ASP A 330 -2.24 3.04 -28.63
N THR A 331 -1.07 3.30 -27.99
CA THR A 331 -0.51 4.64 -27.85
C THR A 331 0.59 4.97 -28.89
N ASP A 332 0.71 4.17 -29.95
CA ASP A 332 1.71 4.33 -31.01
C ASP A 332 3.19 4.40 -30.49
N GLN A 333 3.47 3.76 -29.37
CA GLN A 333 4.82 3.70 -28.80
C GLN A 333 5.65 2.54 -29.38
N ILE A 334 4.98 1.49 -29.86
CA ILE A 334 5.56 0.35 -30.57
C ILE A 334 4.77 0.07 -31.85
N ASP A 335 5.47 -0.38 -32.89
CA ASP A 335 4.86 -0.74 -34.18
C ASP A 335 5.53 -1.96 -34.84
N ASN A 336 6.44 -2.64 -34.13
CA ASN A 336 7.16 -3.78 -34.66
C ASN A 336 6.24 -5.00 -34.83
N PRO A 337 5.98 -5.46 -36.07
CA PRO A 337 5.01 -6.54 -36.32
C PRO A 337 5.51 -7.90 -35.79
N GLU A 338 6.83 -8.11 -35.65
CA GLU A 338 7.38 -9.35 -35.10
C GLU A 338 7.13 -9.40 -33.58
N LEU A 339 7.28 -8.27 -32.87
CA LEU A 339 6.99 -8.17 -31.45
C LEU A 339 5.51 -8.38 -31.16
N LEU A 340 4.63 -7.68 -31.90
CA LEU A 340 3.19 -7.79 -31.71
C LEU A 340 2.69 -9.20 -32.01
N LYS A 341 3.22 -9.83 -33.07
CA LYS A 341 2.87 -11.22 -33.38
C LYS A 341 3.39 -12.21 -32.36
N ALA A 342 4.62 -12.05 -31.90
CA ALA A 342 5.18 -12.90 -30.85
C ALA A 342 4.40 -12.76 -29.53
N ALA A 343 3.94 -11.56 -29.22
CA ALA A 343 3.09 -11.32 -28.05
C ALA A 343 1.73 -12.02 -28.18
N ALA A 344 1.07 -11.86 -29.31
CA ALA A 344 -0.22 -12.49 -29.58
C ALA A 344 -0.14 -14.03 -29.48
N ASP A 345 0.78 -14.62 -30.25
CA ASP A 345 0.98 -16.07 -30.27
C ASP A 345 1.41 -16.62 -28.90
N GLY A 346 2.31 -15.89 -28.24
CA GLY A 346 2.85 -16.28 -26.92
C GLY A 346 1.78 -16.23 -25.82
N VAL A 347 0.99 -15.17 -25.74
CA VAL A 347 -0.12 -15.07 -24.78
C VAL A 347 -1.17 -16.14 -25.07
N ALA A 348 -1.58 -16.30 -26.33
CA ALA A 348 -2.56 -17.31 -26.72
C ALA A 348 -2.11 -18.74 -26.38
N ALA A 349 -0.82 -19.05 -26.52
CA ALA A 349 -0.26 -20.36 -26.20
C ALA A 349 -0.33 -20.70 -24.69
N THR A 350 -0.47 -19.70 -23.80
CA THR A 350 -0.61 -19.93 -22.36
C THR A 350 -2.03 -20.13 -21.89
N ILE A 351 -3.04 -19.95 -22.77
CA ILE A 351 -4.44 -20.10 -22.42
C ILE A 351 -4.77 -21.57 -22.25
N ASP A 352 -5.23 -21.93 -21.05
CA ASP A 352 -5.80 -23.25 -20.81
C ASP A 352 -7.15 -23.38 -21.53
N LYS A 353 -7.27 -24.40 -22.38
CA LYS A 353 -8.47 -24.62 -23.17
C LYS A 353 -9.64 -25.17 -22.36
N ASP A 354 -9.32 -25.86 -21.26
CA ASP A 354 -10.31 -26.47 -20.37
C ASP A 354 -10.82 -25.44 -19.33
N GLU A 355 -9.94 -24.50 -18.92
CA GLU A 355 -10.27 -23.43 -17.96
C GLU A 355 -9.86 -22.05 -18.51
N PRO A 356 -10.49 -21.55 -19.58
CA PRO A 356 -10.11 -20.29 -20.19
C PRO A 356 -10.47 -19.09 -19.31
N ILE A 357 -9.56 -18.10 -19.28
CA ILE A 357 -9.68 -16.89 -18.46
C ILE A 357 -10.04 -15.70 -19.35
N PRO A 358 -11.23 -15.07 -19.18
CA PRO A 358 -11.71 -14.00 -20.06
C PRO A 358 -10.74 -12.83 -20.24
N PRO A 359 -10.10 -12.23 -19.19
CA PRO A 359 -9.10 -11.18 -19.38
C PRO A 359 -7.91 -11.59 -20.25
N LEU A 360 -7.44 -12.85 -20.15
CA LEU A 360 -6.32 -13.33 -20.94
C LEU A 360 -6.69 -13.53 -22.41
N LEU A 361 -7.93 -13.99 -22.67
CA LEU A 361 -8.49 -14.10 -24.02
C LEU A 361 -8.68 -12.72 -24.68
N ASP A 362 -9.17 -11.72 -23.93
CA ASP A 362 -9.32 -10.33 -24.41
C ASP A 362 -7.95 -9.72 -24.74
N THR A 363 -6.96 -9.93 -23.89
CA THR A 363 -5.59 -9.47 -24.14
C THR A 363 -5.00 -10.11 -25.40
N ALA A 364 -5.17 -11.43 -25.59
CA ALA A 364 -4.74 -12.11 -26.80
C ALA A 364 -5.45 -11.55 -28.06
N ALA A 365 -6.76 -11.30 -27.97
CA ALA A 365 -7.51 -10.71 -29.05
C ALA A 365 -7.02 -9.32 -29.46
N ARG A 366 -6.73 -8.44 -28.48
CA ARG A 366 -6.17 -7.11 -28.74
C ARG A 366 -4.78 -7.17 -29.35
N LEU A 367 -3.92 -8.09 -28.89
CA LEU A 367 -2.60 -8.32 -29.47
C LEU A 367 -2.67 -8.81 -30.91
N TYR A 368 -3.57 -9.76 -31.23
CA TYR A 368 -3.79 -10.21 -32.61
C TYR A 368 -4.28 -9.06 -33.49
N HIS A 369 -5.18 -8.22 -32.99
CA HIS A 369 -5.63 -7.03 -33.70
C HIS A 369 -4.48 -6.06 -33.98
N ALA A 370 -3.66 -5.73 -32.97
CA ALA A 370 -2.47 -4.90 -33.13
C ALA A 370 -1.47 -5.50 -34.12
N ALA A 371 -1.35 -6.84 -34.18
CA ALA A 371 -0.52 -7.56 -35.15
C ALA A 371 -1.14 -7.63 -36.57
N GLY A 372 -2.38 -7.14 -36.77
CA GLY A 372 -3.09 -7.16 -38.06
C GLY A 372 -3.80 -8.48 -38.38
N ASP A 373 -3.91 -9.40 -37.41
CA ASP A 373 -4.66 -10.67 -37.58
C ASP A 373 -6.07 -10.53 -36.97
N ASP A 374 -6.93 -9.78 -37.67
CA ASP A 374 -8.31 -9.54 -37.25
C ASP A 374 -9.15 -10.83 -37.14
N LYS A 375 -8.76 -11.89 -37.84
CA LYS A 375 -9.46 -13.19 -37.76
C LYS A 375 -9.23 -13.84 -36.38
N GLN A 376 -7.97 -13.95 -35.96
CA GLN A 376 -7.64 -14.49 -34.64
C GLN A 376 -8.16 -13.58 -33.52
N ALA A 377 -8.10 -12.26 -33.71
CA ALA A 377 -8.65 -11.30 -32.77
C ALA A 377 -10.14 -11.54 -32.54
N LEU A 378 -10.92 -11.69 -33.61
CA LEU A 378 -12.38 -11.95 -33.55
C LEU A 378 -12.72 -13.29 -32.87
N GLU A 379 -11.94 -14.34 -33.14
CA GLU A 379 -12.10 -15.67 -32.54
C GLU A 379 -11.90 -15.62 -31.03
N HIS A 380 -10.78 -15.03 -30.59
CA HIS A 380 -10.45 -14.90 -29.16
C HIS A 380 -11.41 -13.98 -28.43
N GLN A 381 -11.84 -12.87 -29.04
CA GLN A 381 -12.77 -11.93 -28.41
C GLN A 381 -14.19 -12.51 -28.23
N ARG A 382 -14.67 -13.30 -29.19
CA ARG A 382 -15.93 -14.02 -29.03
C ARG A 382 -15.88 -15.01 -27.89
N LEU A 383 -14.81 -15.81 -27.83
CA LEU A 383 -14.60 -16.75 -26.74
C LEU A 383 -14.48 -16.06 -25.37
N ALA A 384 -13.75 -14.93 -25.31
CA ALA A 384 -13.64 -14.14 -24.09
C ALA A 384 -14.99 -13.73 -23.53
N LEU A 385 -15.89 -13.22 -24.41
CA LEU A 385 -17.24 -12.81 -24.01
C LEU A 385 -18.18 -13.97 -23.71
N GLU A 386 -18.02 -15.11 -24.38
CA GLU A 386 -18.76 -16.33 -24.05
C GLU A 386 -18.43 -16.81 -22.63
N VAL A 387 -17.15 -16.93 -22.32
CA VAL A 387 -16.68 -17.36 -20.98
C VAL A 387 -17.03 -16.33 -19.91
N ALA A 388 -16.89 -15.04 -20.19
CA ALA A 388 -17.21 -13.95 -19.25
C ALA A 388 -18.69 -13.95 -18.79
N LYS A 389 -19.61 -14.44 -19.63
CA LYS A 389 -21.04 -14.57 -19.32
C LYS A 389 -21.38 -15.81 -18.48
N SER A 390 -20.44 -16.70 -18.25
CA SER A 390 -20.66 -17.86 -17.37
C SER A 390 -20.98 -17.44 -15.94
N PRO A 391 -21.77 -18.23 -15.16
CA PRO A 391 -22.13 -17.88 -13.79
C PRO A 391 -20.93 -17.70 -12.86
N GLU A 392 -19.82 -18.30 -13.16
CA GLU A 392 -18.56 -18.21 -12.43
C GLU A 392 -17.93 -16.82 -12.61
N TRP A 393 -17.76 -16.39 -13.86
CA TRP A 393 -17.07 -15.13 -14.19
C TRP A 393 -17.97 -13.91 -14.09
N ALA A 394 -19.27 -14.03 -14.33
CA ALA A 394 -20.22 -12.92 -14.26
C ALA A 394 -20.28 -12.21 -12.88
N ARG A 395 -19.85 -12.90 -11.82
CA ARG A 395 -19.74 -12.34 -10.45
C ARG A 395 -18.37 -11.79 -10.11
N GLN A 396 -17.35 -12.15 -10.88
CA GLN A 396 -15.95 -11.79 -10.60
C GLN A 396 -15.47 -10.62 -11.47
N LEU A 397 -16.02 -10.47 -12.68
CA LEU A 397 -15.60 -9.43 -13.61
C LEU A 397 -16.33 -8.11 -13.32
N PRO A 398 -15.59 -6.97 -13.25
CA PRO A 398 -16.20 -5.64 -13.20
C PRO A 398 -17.08 -5.40 -14.44
N GLY A 399 -18.23 -4.75 -14.25
CA GLY A 399 -19.17 -4.44 -15.34
C GLY A 399 -18.53 -3.62 -16.46
N GLU A 400 -17.67 -2.66 -16.11
CA GLU A 400 -16.91 -1.84 -17.06
C GLU A 400 -16.03 -2.69 -17.99
N MET A 401 -15.35 -3.71 -17.47
CA MET A 401 -14.53 -4.61 -18.29
C MET A 401 -15.39 -5.37 -19.33
N LEU A 402 -16.57 -5.83 -18.94
CA LEU A 402 -17.47 -6.53 -19.85
C LEU A 402 -18.01 -5.59 -20.95
N GLU A 403 -18.24 -4.32 -20.63
CA GLU A 403 -18.64 -3.30 -21.60
C GLU A 403 -17.51 -3.01 -22.60
N GLU A 404 -16.28 -2.87 -22.14
CA GLU A 404 -15.09 -2.66 -22.99
C GLU A 404 -14.86 -3.86 -23.94
N MET A 405 -14.91 -5.09 -23.41
CA MET A 405 -14.81 -6.31 -24.23
C MET A 405 -15.91 -6.37 -25.30
N THR A 406 -17.12 -5.97 -24.94
CA THR A 406 -18.27 -5.94 -25.87
C THR A 406 -18.09 -4.86 -26.94
N LYS A 407 -17.56 -3.70 -26.56
CA LYS A 407 -17.27 -2.60 -27.50
C LYS A 407 -16.21 -3.05 -28.49
N PHE A 408 -15.11 -3.63 -28.01
CA PHE A 408 -14.03 -4.12 -28.86
C PHE A 408 -14.51 -5.20 -29.85
N LEU A 409 -15.38 -6.14 -29.43
CA LEU A 409 -15.99 -7.10 -30.37
C LEU A 409 -16.73 -6.40 -31.51
N LYS A 410 -17.54 -5.38 -31.21
CA LYS A 410 -18.27 -4.62 -32.23
C LYS A 410 -17.34 -3.89 -33.21
N GLU A 411 -16.22 -3.38 -32.74
CA GLU A 411 -15.21 -2.76 -33.58
C GLU A 411 -14.59 -3.76 -34.56
N LEU A 412 -14.28 -4.97 -34.10
CA LEU A 412 -13.77 -6.05 -34.96
C LEU A 412 -14.78 -6.51 -35.99
N GLU A 413 -16.05 -6.65 -35.61
CA GLU A 413 -17.13 -7.07 -36.53
C GLU A 413 -17.42 -5.99 -37.60
N GLY A 414 -17.43 -4.69 -37.22
CA GLY A 414 -17.62 -3.58 -38.16
C GLY A 414 -16.53 -3.40 -39.20
N LYS A 415 -15.30 -3.88 -38.94
CA LYS A 415 -14.21 -3.90 -39.94
C LYS A 415 -14.32 -5.07 -40.93
N GLY A 416 -15.02 -6.15 -40.56
CA GLY A 416 -15.27 -7.32 -41.43
C GLY A 416 -16.22 -7.04 -42.61
N ASP A 417 -17.15 -6.13 -42.42
CA ASP A 417 -18.19 -5.81 -43.45
C ASP A 417 -17.69 -4.84 -44.54
N VAL A 418 -16.46 -4.33 -44.45
CA VAL A 418 -15.90 -3.33 -45.41
C VAL A 418 -14.99 -3.98 -46.47
N LYS A 419 -14.73 -5.28 -46.41
CA LYS A 419 -13.77 -5.99 -47.29
C LYS A 419 -14.41 -7.12 -48.14
N GLU A 420 -15.72 -7.06 -48.49
CA GLU A 420 -16.29 -7.85 -49.57
C GLU A 420 -16.53 -7.04 -50.83
#